data_76728348d576771363bf33822dee5e7b
#
_entry.id   76728348d576771363bf33822dee5e7b
#
_cell.length_a   1.000
_cell.length_b   1.000
_cell.length_c   1.000
_cell.angle_alpha   90.00
_cell.angle_beta   90.00
_cell.angle_gamma   90.00
#
_symmetry.space_group_name_H-M   'P 1'
#
loop_
_entity.id
_entity.type
_entity.pdbx_description
1 polymer ?
#
loop_
_entity_poly.entity_id
_entity_poly.type
_entity_poly.pdbx_seq_one_letter_code
_entity_poly.pdbx_strand_id
1 'polypeptide(L)'
;MKIKSMNDEKAFSGSILRVFEARAKPGSADSLAKKFATTSVDVVRNQPGNQGHFFGKSVSDEDDVFLFVSVWRDLNAVKTRFGDDWESSFLPPGYSELIEECSVKHFALRTD
;
A
#
# COMPACT_ATOMS: atom_id res chain seq x y z
N MET A 1 -11.56 11.90 21.31
CA MET A 1 -10.47 11.01 20.89
C MET A 1 -9.35 11.02 21.91
N LYS A 2 -8.88 9.88 22.26
CA LYS A 2 -7.80 9.80 23.22
C LYS A 2 -6.47 10.18 22.64
N ILE A 3 -5.65 10.76 23.47
CA ILE A 3 -4.34 11.19 23.08
C ILE A 3 -3.36 10.03 22.97
N LYS A 4 -3.79 8.87 23.31
CA LYS A 4 -2.96 7.69 23.18
C LYS A 4 -2.28 7.63 21.81
N SER A 5 -2.95 8.12 20.80
CA SER A 5 -2.41 8.15 19.44
C SER A 5 -1.13 8.96 19.32
N MET A 6 -0.85 9.86 20.26
CA MET A 6 0.36 10.65 20.20
C MET A 6 1.61 9.79 20.29
N ASN A 7 1.58 8.77 21.17
CA ASN A 7 2.72 7.85 21.24
C ASN A 7 2.81 6.98 20.00
N ASP A 8 1.66 6.60 19.44
CA ASP A 8 1.64 5.79 18.23
C ASP A 8 2.19 6.59 17.05
N GLU A 9 1.86 7.87 16.99
CA GLU A 9 2.40 8.73 15.93
C GLU A 9 3.93 8.80 16.00
N LYS A 10 4.46 8.95 17.22
CA LYS A 10 5.91 9.00 17.39
C LYS A 10 6.57 7.69 16.98
N ALA A 11 5.90 6.58 17.20
CA ALA A 11 6.44 5.27 16.84
C ALA A 11 6.66 5.15 15.34
N PHE A 12 5.90 5.90 14.53
CA PHE A 12 6.04 5.86 13.09
C PHE A 12 6.89 7.01 12.54
N SER A 13 7.42 7.89 13.40
CA SER A 13 8.26 8.97 12.94
C SER A 13 9.50 8.41 12.25
N GLY A 14 9.75 8.83 11.02
CA GLY A 14 10.83 8.30 10.21
C GLY A 14 10.47 7.09 9.39
N SER A 15 9.29 6.50 9.64
CA SER A 15 8.81 5.38 8.83
C SER A 15 8.42 5.85 7.44
N ILE A 16 8.40 4.92 6.51
CA ILE A 16 8.00 5.20 5.13
C ILE A 16 6.62 4.61 4.88
N LEU A 17 5.74 5.44 4.37
CA LEU A 17 4.42 5.00 3.91
C LEU A 17 4.52 4.77 2.41
N ARG A 18 4.25 3.54 1.97
CA ARG A 18 4.20 3.21 0.55
C ARG A 18 2.73 3.11 0.16
N VAL A 19 2.32 3.96 -0.79
CA VAL A 19 0.92 4.04 -1.22
C VAL A 19 0.82 3.58 -2.67
N PHE A 20 0.16 2.46 -2.87
CA PHE A 20 -0.14 1.94 -4.20
C PHE A 20 -1.59 2.25 -4.50
N GLU A 21 -1.83 2.98 -5.59
CA GLU A 21 -3.17 3.35 -6.02
C GLU A 21 -3.43 2.69 -7.36
N ALA A 22 -4.60 2.07 -7.51
CA ALA A 22 -4.95 1.40 -8.76
C ALA A 22 -6.41 1.63 -9.10
N ARG A 23 -6.67 1.91 -10.38
CA ARG A 23 -8.02 1.96 -10.91
C ARG A 23 -8.33 0.64 -11.60
N ALA A 24 -9.40 -0.01 -11.20
CA ALA A 24 -9.82 -1.27 -11.82
C ALA A 24 -10.41 -1.01 -13.21
N LYS A 25 -10.19 -1.95 -14.11
CA LYS A 25 -10.89 -1.94 -15.38
C LYS A 25 -12.38 -2.18 -15.13
N PRO A 26 -13.25 -1.71 -16.03
CA PRO A 26 -14.69 -1.96 -15.88
C PRO A 26 -14.98 -3.46 -15.67
N GLY A 27 -15.75 -3.76 -14.65
CA GLY A 27 -16.11 -5.14 -14.32
C GLY A 27 -15.08 -5.90 -13.52
N SER A 28 -13.93 -5.30 -13.20
CA SER A 28 -12.83 -5.99 -12.51
C SER A 28 -12.68 -5.62 -11.04
N ALA A 29 -13.55 -4.75 -10.51
CA ALA A 29 -13.39 -4.24 -9.15
C ALA A 29 -13.40 -5.35 -8.09
N ASP A 30 -14.35 -6.29 -8.18
CA ASP A 30 -14.44 -7.35 -7.18
C ASP A 30 -13.21 -8.26 -7.21
N SER A 31 -12.72 -8.58 -8.41
CA SER A 31 -11.52 -9.41 -8.56
C SER A 31 -10.30 -8.71 -8.00
N LEU A 32 -10.18 -7.40 -8.24
CA LEU A 32 -9.05 -6.63 -7.72
C LEU A 32 -9.12 -6.53 -6.20
N ALA A 33 -10.32 -6.32 -5.65
CA ALA A 33 -10.50 -6.28 -4.20
C ALA A 33 -10.03 -7.58 -3.56
N LYS A 34 -10.35 -8.70 -4.15
CA LYS A 34 -9.90 -10.00 -3.64
C LYS A 34 -8.38 -10.11 -3.65
N LYS A 35 -7.74 -9.64 -4.71
CA LYS A 35 -6.28 -9.70 -4.78
C LYS A 35 -5.63 -8.81 -3.74
N PHE A 36 -6.22 -7.65 -3.46
CA PHE A 36 -5.71 -6.77 -2.41
C PHE A 36 -5.83 -7.44 -1.03
N ALA A 37 -6.91 -8.17 -0.81
CA ALA A 37 -7.15 -8.83 0.48
C ALA A 37 -6.28 -10.07 0.68
N THR A 38 -5.72 -10.63 -0.38
CA THR A 38 -4.95 -11.88 -0.30
C THR A 38 -3.51 -11.70 -0.78
N THR A 39 -3.31 -11.60 -2.09
CA THR A 39 -1.97 -11.56 -2.67
C THR A 39 -1.18 -10.33 -2.23
N SER A 40 -1.81 -9.16 -2.22
CA SER A 40 -1.11 -7.93 -1.80
C SER A 40 -0.69 -7.99 -0.35
N VAL A 41 -1.52 -8.56 0.50
CA VAL A 41 -1.18 -8.75 1.91
C VAL A 41 0.05 -9.67 2.03
N ASP A 42 0.09 -10.74 1.25
CA ASP A 42 1.22 -11.66 1.29
C ASP A 42 2.52 -11.01 0.82
N VAL A 43 2.43 -10.04 -0.07
CA VAL A 43 3.62 -9.31 -0.54
C VAL A 43 4.33 -8.59 0.59
N VAL A 44 3.59 -8.09 1.57
CA VAL A 44 4.15 -7.24 2.62
C VAL A 44 4.17 -7.89 4.00
N ARG A 45 3.26 -8.83 4.26
CA ARG A 45 3.13 -9.45 5.58
C ARG A 45 4.42 -10.16 5.97
N ASN A 46 4.87 -9.91 7.20
CA ASN A 46 6.04 -10.56 7.78
C ASN A 46 7.34 -10.27 7.03
N GLN A 47 7.37 -9.25 6.19
CA GLN A 47 8.61 -8.85 5.56
C GLN A 47 9.43 -8.00 6.52
N PRO A 48 10.77 -8.15 6.51
CA PRO A 48 11.62 -7.36 7.40
C PRO A 48 11.34 -5.88 7.26
N GLY A 49 11.09 -5.22 8.38
CA GLY A 49 10.83 -3.79 8.43
C GLY A 49 9.39 -3.39 8.15
N ASN A 50 8.52 -4.32 7.78
CA ASN A 50 7.11 -3.98 7.60
C ASN A 50 6.45 -3.78 8.96
N GLN A 51 5.77 -2.65 9.12
CA GLN A 51 5.12 -2.27 10.38
C GLN A 51 3.60 -2.37 10.32
N GLY A 52 3.06 -2.64 9.13
CA GLY A 52 1.63 -2.79 8.98
C GLY A 52 1.18 -2.51 7.56
N HIS A 53 -0.08 -2.79 7.30
CA HIS A 53 -0.67 -2.54 6.00
C HIS A 53 -2.18 -2.38 6.15
N PHE A 54 -2.78 -1.73 5.18
CA PHE A 54 -4.24 -1.65 5.07
C PHE A 54 -4.59 -1.28 3.64
N PHE A 55 -5.85 -1.52 3.28
CA PHE A 55 -6.30 -1.19 1.93
C PHE A 55 -7.77 -0.77 1.97
N GLY A 56 -8.18 -0.10 0.92
CA GLY A 56 -9.54 0.36 0.83
C GLY A 56 -9.90 0.76 -0.59
N LYS A 57 -11.17 1.02 -0.79
CA LYS A 57 -11.69 1.46 -2.07
C LYS A 57 -12.30 2.84 -1.89
N SER A 58 -12.24 3.66 -2.94
CA SER A 58 -12.91 4.96 -2.96
C SER A 58 -14.37 4.79 -2.53
N VAL A 59 -14.85 5.71 -1.70
CA VAL A 59 -16.25 5.67 -1.28
C VAL A 59 -17.20 6.16 -2.37
N SER A 60 -16.67 6.72 -3.45
CA SER A 60 -17.49 7.12 -4.59
C SER A 60 -17.88 5.89 -5.39
N ASP A 61 -19.18 5.71 -5.64
CA ASP A 61 -19.64 4.58 -6.43
C ASP A 61 -19.22 4.66 -7.89
N GLU A 62 -18.82 5.85 -8.34
CA GLU A 62 -18.41 6.05 -9.72
C GLU A 62 -16.95 5.73 -9.95
N ASP A 63 -16.18 5.55 -8.87
CA ASP A 63 -14.75 5.29 -8.95
C ASP A 63 -14.41 3.90 -8.47
N ASP A 64 -13.75 3.13 -9.33
CA ASP A 64 -13.21 1.83 -8.95
C ASP A 64 -11.73 1.98 -8.61
N VAL A 65 -11.43 2.95 -7.75
CA VAL A 65 -10.06 3.25 -7.32
C VAL A 65 -9.79 2.62 -5.97
N PHE A 66 -8.68 1.90 -5.88
CA PHE A 66 -8.25 1.20 -4.69
C PHE A 66 -6.93 1.73 -4.20
N LEU A 67 -6.73 1.70 -2.89
CA LEU A 67 -5.44 1.98 -2.27
C LEU A 67 -4.97 0.76 -1.53
N PHE A 68 -3.69 0.44 -1.66
CA PHE A 68 -3.02 -0.51 -0.80
C PHE A 68 -1.84 0.21 -0.16
N VAL A 69 -1.86 0.29 1.17
CA VAL A 69 -0.88 1.07 1.92
C VAL A 69 -0.08 0.14 2.80
N SER A 70 1.24 0.29 2.77
CA SER A 70 2.12 -0.45 3.66
C SER A 70 3.05 0.53 4.37
N VAL A 71 3.38 0.22 5.62
CA VAL A 71 4.21 1.07 6.46
C VAL A 71 5.52 0.33 6.73
N TRP A 72 6.64 1.01 6.51
CA TRP A 72 7.97 0.41 6.60
C TRP A 72 8.85 1.19 7.55
N ARG A 73 9.69 0.47 8.28
CA ARG A 73 10.58 1.08 9.28
C ARG A 73 11.44 2.19 8.69
N ASP A 74 11.94 1.99 7.48
CA ASP A 74 12.79 2.95 6.79
C ASP A 74 12.80 2.66 5.30
N LEU A 75 13.45 3.53 4.54
CA LEU A 75 13.51 3.36 3.09
C LEU A 75 14.32 2.12 2.70
N ASN A 76 15.30 1.76 3.49
CA ASN A 76 16.10 0.57 3.20
C ASN A 76 15.24 -0.69 3.22
N ALA A 77 14.27 -0.75 4.13
CA ALA A 77 13.36 -1.89 4.19
C ALA A 77 12.52 -1.98 2.91
N VAL A 78 12.06 -0.83 2.39
CA VAL A 78 11.34 -0.80 1.12
C VAL A 78 12.23 -1.32 -0.01
N LYS A 79 13.45 -0.83 -0.10
CA LYS A 79 14.37 -1.24 -1.15
C LYS A 79 14.72 -2.71 -1.06
N THR A 80 14.87 -3.23 0.14
CA THR A 80 15.16 -4.64 0.35
C THR A 80 14.02 -5.51 -0.15
N ARG A 81 12.78 -5.08 0.13
CA ARG A 81 11.61 -5.88 -0.27
C ARG A 81 11.35 -5.80 -1.77
N PHE A 82 11.45 -4.63 -2.35
CA PHE A 82 11.02 -4.41 -3.73
C PHE A 82 12.17 -4.31 -4.75
N GLY A 83 13.40 -4.28 -4.29
CA GLY A 83 14.57 -4.32 -5.17
C GLY A 83 14.86 -2.99 -5.85
N ASP A 84 15.59 -3.08 -6.96
CA ASP A 84 16.03 -1.89 -7.69
C ASP A 84 14.87 -1.08 -8.27
N ASP A 85 13.75 -1.71 -8.54
CA ASP A 85 12.56 -1.06 -9.09
C ASP A 85 11.57 -0.64 -8.01
N TRP A 86 12.05 -0.40 -6.79
CA TRP A 86 11.18 -0.11 -5.66
C TRP A 86 10.27 1.11 -5.88
N GLU A 87 10.66 2.04 -6.75
CA GLU A 87 9.85 3.22 -7.04
C GLU A 87 8.73 2.94 -8.04
N SER A 88 8.72 1.77 -8.63
CA SER A 88 7.71 1.38 -9.59
C SER A 88 6.65 0.52 -8.92
N SER A 89 5.47 0.49 -9.51
CA SER A 89 4.41 -0.38 -9.03
C SER A 89 4.84 -1.84 -9.16
N PHE A 90 4.58 -2.62 -8.10
CA PHE A 90 4.85 -4.05 -8.09
C PHE A 90 3.54 -4.77 -8.39
N LEU A 91 3.46 -5.44 -9.54
CA LEU A 91 2.24 -6.10 -9.98
C LEU A 91 2.46 -7.61 -10.04
N PRO A 92 2.05 -8.35 -9.02
CA PRO A 92 2.08 -9.82 -9.08
C PRO A 92 1.25 -10.34 -10.26
N PRO A 93 1.50 -11.58 -10.70
CA PRO A 93 0.74 -12.16 -11.81
C PRO A 93 -0.77 -12.03 -11.60
N GLY A 94 -1.48 -11.65 -12.66
CA GLY A 94 -2.92 -11.50 -12.62
C GLY A 94 -3.41 -10.10 -12.29
N TYR A 95 -2.52 -9.19 -11.89
CA TYR A 95 -2.95 -7.83 -11.56
C TYR A 95 -3.14 -6.96 -12.80
N SER A 96 -2.21 -7.03 -13.74
CA SER A 96 -2.25 -6.11 -14.89
C SER A 96 -3.52 -6.27 -15.72
N GLU A 97 -4.10 -7.46 -15.75
CA GLU A 97 -5.35 -7.68 -16.48
C GLU A 97 -6.53 -6.98 -15.84
N LEU A 98 -6.43 -6.65 -14.56
CA LEU A 98 -7.53 -6.06 -13.79
C LEU A 98 -7.40 -4.56 -13.62
N ILE A 99 -6.23 -4.01 -13.91
CA ILE A 99 -5.90 -2.62 -13.61
C ILE A 99 -5.82 -1.80 -14.88
N GLU A 100 -6.54 -0.67 -14.89
CA GLU A 100 -6.50 0.26 -15.99
C GLU A 100 -5.31 1.20 -15.88
N GLU A 101 -5.04 1.70 -14.67
CA GLU A 101 -3.86 2.51 -14.40
C GLU A 101 -3.52 2.38 -12.91
N CYS A 102 -2.26 2.60 -12.59
CA CYS A 102 -1.81 2.53 -11.20
C CYS A 102 -0.59 3.41 -11.01
N SER A 103 -0.30 3.69 -9.73
CA SER A 103 0.87 4.45 -9.36
C SER A 103 1.31 4.03 -7.96
N VAL A 104 2.56 4.31 -7.63
CA VAL A 104 3.06 4.12 -6.27
C VAL A 104 3.80 5.38 -5.84
N LYS A 105 3.60 5.78 -4.60
CA LYS A 105 4.27 6.94 -4.01
C LYS A 105 4.74 6.58 -2.62
N HIS A 106 5.79 7.24 -2.19
CA HIS A 106 6.37 7.03 -0.87
C HIS A 106 6.39 8.34 -0.10
N PHE A 107 6.05 8.24 1.18
CA PHE A 107 6.01 9.40 2.06
C PHE A 107 6.77 9.09 3.33
N ALA A 108 7.65 10.00 3.74
CA ALA A 108 8.31 9.87 5.03
C ALA A 108 7.36 10.42 6.09
N LEU A 109 7.04 9.60 7.08
CA LEU A 109 6.11 10.00 8.12
C LEU A 109 6.80 10.89 9.14
N ARG A 110 6.09 11.91 9.57
CA ARG A 110 6.60 12.89 10.51
C ARG A 110 5.55 13.15 11.59
N THR A 111 6.02 13.48 12.76
CA THR A 111 5.14 13.82 13.88
C THR A 111 5.36 15.24 14.38
N ASP A 112 6.16 16.02 13.69
CA ASP A 112 6.48 17.40 14.05
C ASP A 112 5.81 18.41 13.10
#